data_901037182fab76890d51c78f10c34fbd
#
_entry.id   901037182fab76890d51c78f10c34fbd
#
_cell.length_a   1.000
_cell.length_b   1.000
_cell.length_c   1.000
_cell.angle_alpha   90.00
_cell.angle_beta   90.00
_cell.angle_gamma   90.00
#
_symmetry.space_group_name_H-M   'P 1'
#
loop_
_entity.id
_entity.type
_entity.pdbx_description
1 polymer ?
#
loop_
_entity_poly.entity_id
_entity_poly.type
_entity_poly.pdbx_seq_one_letter_code
_entity_poly.pdbx_strand_id
1 'polypeptide(L)'
;MSLDDQTLRDISRLTLQHYQDSAEAFREGTRNHDVSQNIAALLRHIHSEPPFALLDFGCGPGRDLNTFKALGHAPVGLDGCPNFVEMARQASGCEVWLQDFLALDLPAARFDGIYANASLFHVPRQELPRVLGELRAALKPGGVLFASNPRGDNAEGWNGPRYGAYHDWEHWKQLLEAAGFEQLEHYYRPAGLPREQQPWLASVWRRAEP
;
A
#
# COMPACT_ATOMS: atom_id res chain seq x y z
N MET A 1 -18.36 -0.82 -17.47
CA MET A 1 -17.70 -0.07 -18.57
C MET A 1 -16.26 0.18 -18.13
N SER A 2 -15.31 0.03 -19.05
CA SER A 2 -13.91 0.41 -18.77
C SER A 2 -13.82 1.94 -18.70
N LEU A 3 -13.05 2.45 -17.75
CA LEU A 3 -12.70 3.86 -17.64
C LEU A 3 -11.74 4.21 -18.79
N ASP A 4 -11.90 5.36 -19.42
CA ASP A 4 -10.94 5.85 -20.40
C ASP A 4 -9.71 6.50 -19.72
N ASP A 5 -8.66 6.71 -20.51
CA ASP A 5 -7.40 7.26 -20.00
C ASP A 5 -7.55 8.65 -19.38
N GLN A 6 -8.48 9.47 -19.88
CA GLN A 6 -8.71 10.80 -19.31
C GLN A 6 -9.35 10.68 -17.93
N THR A 7 -10.34 9.80 -17.79
CA THR A 7 -11.00 9.52 -16.51
C THR A 7 -10.00 9.00 -15.48
N LEU A 8 -9.10 8.07 -15.87
CA LEU A 8 -8.05 7.56 -14.99
C LEU A 8 -7.11 8.66 -14.52
N ARG A 9 -6.64 9.52 -15.44
CA ARG A 9 -5.81 10.68 -15.07
C ARG A 9 -6.53 11.63 -14.12
N ASP A 10 -7.81 11.88 -14.33
CA ASP A 10 -8.58 12.78 -13.44
C ASP A 10 -8.81 12.15 -12.06
N ILE A 11 -9.04 10.85 -11.97
CA ILE A 11 -9.14 10.12 -10.70
C ILE A 11 -7.85 10.29 -9.88
N SER A 12 -6.69 10.00 -10.49
CA SER A 12 -5.41 10.17 -9.81
C SER A 12 -5.18 11.61 -9.41
N ARG A 13 -5.25 12.54 -10.36
CA ARG A 13 -4.99 13.96 -10.14
C ARG A 13 -5.85 14.56 -9.03
N LEU A 14 -7.16 14.29 -9.02
CA LEU A 14 -8.07 14.85 -8.01
C LEU A 14 -7.86 14.23 -6.63
N THR A 15 -7.60 12.92 -6.57
CA THR A 15 -7.28 12.23 -5.31
C THR A 15 -5.96 12.76 -4.71
N LEU A 16 -4.93 12.90 -5.53
CA LEU A 16 -3.64 13.44 -5.11
C LEU A 16 -3.74 14.92 -4.70
N GLN A 17 -4.53 15.73 -5.43
CA GLN A 17 -4.78 17.12 -5.07
C GLN A 17 -5.41 17.26 -3.68
N HIS A 18 -6.39 16.40 -3.35
CA HIS A 18 -6.97 16.40 -2.01
C HIS A 18 -5.92 16.13 -0.91
N TYR A 19 -5.04 15.15 -1.11
CA TYR A 19 -3.95 14.88 -0.17
C TYR A 19 -2.94 16.01 -0.10
N GLN A 20 -2.65 16.64 -1.25
CA GLN A 20 -1.77 17.83 -1.30
C GLN A 20 -2.32 18.98 -0.46
N ASP A 21 -3.62 19.27 -0.59
CA ASP A 21 -4.28 20.35 0.12
C ASP A 21 -4.46 20.09 1.63
N SER A 22 -4.52 18.82 2.02
CA SER A 22 -4.76 18.40 3.41
C SER A 22 -3.55 17.74 4.09
N ALA A 23 -2.36 17.83 3.50
CA ALA A 23 -1.19 17.04 3.91
C ALA A 23 -0.83 17.20 5.39
N GLU A 24 -0.83 18.42 5.92
CA GLU A 24 -0.50 18.69 7.32
C GLU A 24 -1.56 18.13 8.28
N ALA A 25 -2.85 18.33 7.97
CA ALA A 25 -3.94 17.80 8.76
C ALA A 25 -3.93 16.25 8.76
N PHE A 26 -3.60 15.65 7.61
CA PHE A 26 -3.45 14.19 7.48
C PHE A 26 -2.30 13.67 8.36
N ARG A 27 -1.14 14.34 8.32
CA ARG A 27 0.01 14.00 9.16
C ARG A 27 -0.36 14.00 10.63
N GLU A 28 -0.95 15.10 11.12
CA GLU A 28 -1.38 15.23 12.52
C GLU A 28 -2.43 14.18 12.90
N GLY A 29 -3.40 13.91 12.04
CA GLY A 29 -4.47 12.93 12.29
C GLY A 29 -4.01 11.48 12.30
N THR A 30 -2.88 11.17 11.65
CA THR A 30 -2.42 9.77 11.49
C THR A 30 -1.17 9.41 12.26
N ARG A 31 -0.43 10.40 12.81
CA ARG A 31 0.89 10.18 13.45
C ARG A 31 0.88 9.17 14.60
N ASN A 32 -0.25 9.07 15.33
CA ASN A 32 -0.39 8.20 16.50
C ASN A 32 -1.18 6.92 16.20
N HIS A 33 -1.51 6.63 14.93
CA HIS A 33 -2.20 5.39 14.60
C HIS A 33 -1.27 4.18 14.85
N ASP A 34 -1.72 3.27 15.69
CA ASP A 34 -0.99 2.01 15.93
C ASP A 34 -1.18 1.06 14.74
N VAL A 35 -0.08 0.80 14.04
CA VAL A 35 0.03 -0.15 12.94
C VAL A 35 1.07 -1.25 13.21
N SER A 36 1.48 -1.40 14.46
CA SER A 36 2.49 -2.39 14.88
C SER A 36 2.13 -3.80 14.44
N GLN A 37 0.86 -4.19 14.53
CA GLN A 37 0.35 -5.47 14.03
C GLN A 37 0.59 -5.65 12.53
N ASN A 38 0.40 -4.60 11.73
CA ASN A 38 0.58 -4.64 10.28
C ASN A 38 2.06 -4.79 9.91
N ILE A 39 2.94 -4.02 10.59
CA ILE A 39 4.39 -4.11 10.40
C ILE A 39 4.89 -5.50 10.79
N ALA A 40 4.49 -6.01 11.97
CA ALA A 40 4.85 -7.35 12.41
C ALA A 40 4.33 -8.43 11.44
N ALA A 41 3.15 -8.25 10.83
CA ALA A 41 2.59 -9.17 9.85
C ALA A 41 3.46 -9.25 8.58
N LEU A 42 3.98 -8.13 8.06
CA LEU A 42 4.94 -8.16 6.96
C LEU A 42 6.24 -8.87 7.36
N LEU A 43 6.88 -8.39 8.45
CA LEU A 43 8.24 -8.77 8.78
C LEU A 43 8.40 -10.26 9.14
N ARG A 44 7.41 -10.86 9.83
CA ARG A 44 7.48 -12.29 10.24
C ARG A 44 7.46 -13.28 9.07
N HIS A 45 7.03 -12.84 7.89
CA HIS A 45 6.94 -13.68 6.70
C HIS A 45 8.12 -13.50 5.74
N ILE A 46 9.02 -12.57 5.98
CA ILE A 46 10.25 -12.41 5.19
C ILE A 46 11.29 -13.42 5.69
N HIS A 47 11.79 -14.26 4.78
CA HIS A 47 12.70 -15.35 5.13
C HIS A 47 14.18 -15.04 4.84
N SER A 48 14.49 -13.90 4.22
CA SER A 48 15.88 -13.45 4.03
C SER A 48 16.50 -13.00 5.35
N GLU A 49 17.83 -12.86 5.38
CA GLU A 49 18.52 -12.29 6.54
C GLU A 49 18.37 -10.75 6.55
N PRO A 50 18.09 -10.13 7.73
CA PRO A 50 18.07 -8.68 7.84
C PRO A 50 19.47 -8.08 7.63
N PRO A 51 19.59 -6.80 7.24
CA PRO A 51 18.50 -5.84 7.07
C PRO A 51 17.69 -6.06 5.80
N PHE A 52 16.34 -6.00 5.90
CA PHE A 52 15.47 -6.14 4.73
C PHE A 52 15.42 -4.87 3.90
N ALA A 53 15.45 -5.02 2.57
CA ALA A 53 15.09 -3.95 1.63
C ALA A 53 13.57 -3.87 1.52
N LEU A 54 12.96 -2.78 1.96
CA LEU A 54 11.51 -2.62 2.05
C LEU A 54 11.04 -1.46 1.18
N LEU A 55 9.88 -1.61 0.54
CA LEU A 55 9.15 -0.52 -0.10
C LEU A 55 7.91 -0.18 0.74
N ASP A 56 7.80 1.04 1.21
CA ASP A 56 6.57 1.60 1.80
C ASP A 56 5.78 2.27 0.67
N PHE A 57 4.78 1.55 0.15
CA PHE A 57 3.98 1.92 -1.02
C PHE A 57 2.77 2.75 -0.60
N GLY A 58 2.81 4.04 -0.87
CA GLY A 58 1.92 5.05 -0.31
C GLY A 58 2.34 5.44 1.10
N CYS A 59 3.61 5.84 1.25
CA CYS A 59 4.24 6.07 2.55
C CYS A 59 3.69 7.29 3.31
N GLY A 60 2.88 8.13 2.64
CA GLY A 60 2.37 9.35 3.23
C GLY A 60 3.48 10.22 3.84
N PRO A 61 3.26 10.84 5.00
CA PRO A 61 4.25 11.68 5.67
C PRO A 61 5.47 10.93 6.27
N GLY A 62 5.61 9.61 6.06
CA GLY A 62 6.81 8.85 6.42
C GLY A 62 6.82 8.24 7.84
N ARG A 63 5.67 8.09 8.50
CA ARG A 63 5.58 7.47 9.84
C ARG A 63 6.17 6.07 9.85
N ASP A 64 5.77 5.22 8.90
CA ASP A 64 6.12 3.81 8.85
C ASP A 64 7.56 3.60 8.38
N LEU A 65 8.10 4.51 7.53
CA LEU A 65 9.52 4.56 7.19
C LEU A 65 10.41 4.70 8.43
N ASN A 66 10.04 5.59 9.36
CA ASN A 66 10.78 5.77 10.61
C ASN A 66 10.77 4.48 11.45
N THR A 67 9.64 3.79 11.49
CA THR A 67 9.51 2.53 12.23
C THR A 67 10.39 1.43 11.62
N PHE A 68 10.36 1.24 10.31
CA PHE A 68 11.22 0.25 9.64
C PHE A 68 12.72 0.56 9.83
N LYS A 69 13.10 1.83 9.74
CA LYS A 69 14.48 2.26 9.99
C LYS A 69 14.91 2.03 11.43
N ALA A 70 14.04 2.32 12.41
CA ALA A 70 14.31 2.06 13.82
C ALA A 70 14.47 0.57 14.15
N LEU A 71 13.78 -0.30 13.38
CA LEU A 71 13.95 -1.76 13.44
C LEU A 71 15.21 -2.27 12.73
N GLY A 72 16.01 -1.38 12.14
CA GLY A 72 17.29 -1.73 11.50
C GLY A 72 17.16 -2.17 10.04
N HIS A 73 16.02 -1.91 9.39
CA HIS A 73 15.81 -2.24 7.98
C HIS A 73 16.19 -1.08 7.04
N ALA A 74 16.17 -1.34 5.73
CA ALA A 74 16.48 -0.38 4.68
C ALA A 74 15.22 0.00 3.88
N PRO A 75 14.34 0.88 4.42
CA PRO A 75 13.11 1.26 3.74
C PRO A 75 13.35 2.33 2.67
N VAL A 76 12.59 2.22 1.59
CA VAL A 76 12.37 3.25 0.57
C VAL A 76 10.90 3.60 0.59
N GLY A 77 10.55 4.88 0.54
CA GLY A 77 9.16 5.34 0.42
C GLY A 77 8.77 5.57 -1.04
N LEU A 78 7.48 5.48 -1.32
CA LEU A 78 6.88 5.92 -2.57
C LEU A 78 5.53 6.55 -2.26
N ASP A 79 5.28 7.74 -2.81
CA ASP A 79 3.97 8.40 -2.73
C ASP A 79 3.76 9.30 -3.95
N GLY A 80 2.51 9.49 -4.35
CA GLY A 80 2.14 10.38 -5.46
C GLY A 80 1.94 11.84 -5.04
N CYS A 81 1.86 12.13 -3.74
CA CYS A 81 1.66 13.48 -3.21
C CYS A 81 3.01 14.18 -2.94
N PRO A 82 3.38 15.27 -3.66
CA PRO A 82 4.63 15.98 -3.44
C PRO A 82 4.86 16.42 -1.99
N ASN A 83 3.84 16.91 -1.30
CA ASN A 83 3.96 17.32 0.09
C ASN A 83 4.29 16.15 1.02
N PHE A 84 3.67 14.97 0.78
CA PHE A 84 4.00 13.78 1.56
C PHE A 84 5.43 13.32 1.32
N VAL A 85 5.88 13.32 0.06
CA VAL A 85 7.26 12.93 -0.29
C VAL A 85 8.27 13.83 0.42
N GLU A 86 8.05 15.15 0.44
CA GLU A 86 8.92 16.09 1.15
C GLU A 86 8.89 15.87 2.66
N MET A 87 7.71 15.74 3.26
CA MET A 87 7.55 15.43 4.69
C MET A 87 8.24 14.12 5.07
N ALA A 88 8.06 13.07 4.25
CA ALA A 88 8.65 11.77 4.50
C ALA A 88 10.17 11.80 4.44
N ARG A 89 10.76 12.51 3.46
CA ARG A 89 12.22 12.72 3.36
C ARG A 89 12.77 13.46 4.57
N GLN A 90 12.12 14.56 4.97
CA GLN A 90 12.54 15.35 6.13
C GLN A 90 12.42 14.56 7.44
N ALA A 91 11.33 13.83 7.63
CA ALA A 91 11.07 13.10 8.86
C ALA A 91 11.94 11.85 9.03
N SER A 92 12.22 11.11 7.94
CA SER A 92 12.89 9.80 8.00
C SER A 92 14.36 9.84 7.56
N GLY A 93 14.72 10.79 6.69
CA GLY A 93 16.01 10.78 5.98
C GLY A 93 16.16 9.58 5.04
N CYS A 94 15.08 8.90 4.69
CA CYS A 94 15.08 7.80 3.74
C CYS A 94 14.99 8.29 2.29
N GLU A 95 15.34 7.43 1.34
CA GLU A 95 15.00 7.61 -0.06
C GLU A 95 13.47 7.56 -0.21
N VAL A 96 12.87 8.55 -0.90
CA VAL A 96 11.42 8.58 -1.17
C VAL A 96 11.21 8.99 -2.62
N TRP A 97 10.43 8.20 -3.35
CA TRP A 97 10.11 8.44 -4.76
C TRP A 97 8.76 9.15 -4.90
N LEU A 98 8.73 10.14 -5.77
CA LEU A 98 7.48 10.76 -6.21
C LEU A 98 6.99 10.00 -7.45
N GLN A 99 6.01 9.10 -7.28
CA GLN A 99 5.42 8.34 -8.38
C GLN A 99 3.92 8.17 -8.17
N ASP A 100 3.16 8.36 -9.25
CA ASP A 100 1.74 8.02 -9.30
C ASP A 100 1.57 6.49 -9.40
N PHE A 101 0.61 5.90 -8.66
CA PHE A 101 0.30 4.47 -8.74
C PHE A 101 -0.14 4.01 -10.14
N LEU A 102 -0.62 4.96 -10.96
CA LEU A 102 -0.98 4.68 -12.34
C LEU A 102 0.20 4.82 -13.33
N ALA A 103 1.39 5.26 -12.87
CA ALA A 103 2.58 5.45 -13.67
C ALA A 103 3.85 5.07 -12.89
N LEU A 104 3.95 3.79 -12.50
CA LEU A 104 5.05 3.27 -11.70
C LEU A 104 6.28 2.97 -12.56
N ASP A 105 7.46 3.26 -11.99
CA ASP A 105 8.77 2.86 -12.50
C ASP A 105 9.55 2.21 -11.35
N LEU A 106 9.30 0.92 -11.12
CA LEU A 106 9.87 0.17 -10.00
C LEU A 106 11.02 -0.72 -10.48
N PRO A 107 12.16 -0.73 -9.78
CA PRO A 107 13.25 -1.65 -10.09
C PRO A 107 12.84 -3.09 -9.82
N ALA A 108 13.12 -3.99 -10.78
CA ALA A 108 12.79 -5.39 -10.65
C ALA A 108 13.62 -6.09 -9.54
N ALA A 109 13.00 -7.02 -8.82
CA ALA A 109 13.62 -7.89 -7.81
C ALA A 109 14.50 -7.15 -6.79
N ARG A 110 14.08 -5.96 -6.36
CA ARG A 110 14.82 -5.13 -5.39
C ARG A 110 14.42 -5.40 -3.94
N PHE A 111 13.14 -5.65 -3.66
CA PHE A 111 12.60 -5.61 -2.30
C PHE A 111 12.37 -7.01 -1.72
N ASP A 112 12.71 -7.18 -0.45
CA ASP A 112 12.36 -8.35 0.35
C ASP A 112 10.89 -8.29 0.78
N GLY A 113 10.39 -7.07 1.00
CA GLY A 113 9.00 -6.81 1.36
C GLY A 113 8.46 -5.50 0.78
N ILE A 114 7.16 -5.49 0.47
CA ILE A 114 6.40 -4.29 0.11
C ILE A 114 5.28 -4.11 1.13
N TYR A 115 5.18 -2.93 1.68
CA TYR A 115 4.19 -2.53 2.67
C TYR A 115 3.21 -1.53 2.05
N ALA A 116 1.99 -1.97 1.74
CA ALA A 116 0.93 -1.15 1.15
C ALA A 116 -0.20 -0.95 2.18
N ASN A 117 0.05 -0.08 3.15
CA ASN A 117 -0.87 0.16 4.25
C ASN A 117 -1.80 1.34 3.94
N ALA A 118 -3.06 1.07 3.64
CA ALA A 118 -4.08 2.06 3.30
C ALA A 118 -3.76 2.84 2.01
N SER A 119 -3.23 2.18 0.99
CA SER A 119 -2.84 2.81 -0.28
C SER A 119 -3.46 2.18 -1.52
N LEU A 120 -3.44 0.86 -1.68
CA LEU A 120 -3.90 0.16 -2.89
C LEU A 120 -5.38 0.35 -3.21
N PHE A 121 -6.21 0.70 -2.25
CA PHE A 121 -7.63 0.98 -2.51
C PHE A 121 -7.85 2.26 -3.34
N HIS A 122 -6.82 3.12 -3.52
CA HIS A 122 -6.87 4.28 -4.42
C HIS A 122 -6.62 3.92 -5.89
N VAL A 123 -6.18 2.70 -6.16
CA VAL A 123 -6.00 2.22 -7.54
C VAL A 123 -7.37 1.80 -8.10
N PRO A 124 -7.84 2.39 -9.22
CA PRO A 124 -9.04 1.93 -9.89
C PRO A 124 -8.99 0.43 -10.20
N ARG A 125 -10.10 -0.26 -10.07
CA ARG A 125 -10.16 -1.73 -10.21
C ARG A 125 -9.56 -2.23 -11.51
N GLN A 126 -9.79 -1.53 -12.63
CA GLN A 126 -9.26 -1.94 -13.92
C GLN A 126 -7.73 -1.88 -14.00
N GLU A 127 -7.07 -1.00 -13.21
CA GLU A 127 -5.62 -0.85 -13.17
C GLU A 127 -4.95 -1.72 -12.11
N LEU A 128 -5.72 -2.23 -11.17
CA LEU A 128 -5.19 -3.01 -10.05
C LEU A 128 -4.40 -4.27 -10.49
N PRO A 129 -4.83 -5.05 -11.52
CA PRO A 129 -4.03 -6.18 -12.00
C PRO A 129 -2.65 -5.77 -12.51
N ARG A 130 -2.55 -4.63 -13.24
CA ARG A 130 -1.27 -4.09 -13.73
C ARG A 130 -0.39 -3.67 -12.55
N VAL A 131 -0.92 -2.87 -11.63
CA VAL A 131 -0.18 -2.39 -10.45
C VAL A 131 0.31 -3.57 -9.60
N LEU A 132 -0.52 -4.57 -9.35
CA LEU A 132 -0.11 -5.78 -8.62
C LEU A 132 1.00 -6.54 -9.36
N GLY A 133 0.95 -6.61 -10.69
CA GLY A 133 2.02 -7.19 -11.50
C GLY A 133 3.35 -6.44 -11.38
N GLU A 134 3.32 -5.10 -11.34
CA GLU A 134 4.50 -4.26 -11.14
C GLU A 134 5.09 -4.42 -9.73
N LEU A 135 4.23 -4.46 -8.70
CA LEU A 135 4.67 -4.75 -7.33
C LEU A 135 5.29 -6.15 -7.21
N ARG A 136 4.67 -7.15 -7.87
CA ARG A 136 5.21 -8.51 -7.92
C ARG A 136 6.59 -8.54 -8.60
N ALA A 137 6.77 -7.81 -9.70
CA ALA A 137 8.05 -7.72 -10.39
C ALA A 137 9.14 -7.05 -9.53
N ALA A 138 8.77 -6.05 -8.71
CA ALA A 138 9.68 -5.33 -7.82
C ALA A 138 10.12 -6.16 -6.60
N LEU A 139 9.33 -7.14 -6.17
CA LEU A 139 9.71 -8.08 -5.12
C LEU A 139 10.79 -9.05 -5.62
N LYS A 140 11.73 -9.42 -4.76
CA LYS A 140 12.63 -10.57 -4.97
C LYS A 140 11.83 -11.88 -5.06
N PRO A 141 12.38 -12.97 -5.64
CA PRO A 141 11.77 -14.30 -5.50
C PRO A 141 11.49 -14.63 -4.04
N GLY A 142 10.27 -15.10 -3.74
CA GLY A 142 9.82 -15.37 -2.36
C GLY A 142 9.57 -14.13 -1.50
N GLY A 143 9.71 -12.92 -2.04
CA GLY A 143 9.42 -11.66 -1.35
C GLY A 143 7.94 -11.51 -0.95
N VAL A 144 7.65 -10.63 -0.02
CA VAL A 144 6.37 -10.55 0.68
C VAL A 144 5.68 -9.22 0.42
N LEU A 145 4.41 -9.25 0.03
CA LEU A 145 3.51 -8.09 -0.04
C LEU A 145 2.58 -8.10 1.18
N PHE A 146 2.57 -7.02 1.92
CA PHE A 146 1.50 -6.68 2.88
C PHE A 146 0.57 -5.65 2.27
N ALA A 147 -0.74 -5.87 2.39
CA ALA A 147 -1.76 -4.88 2.00
C ALA A 147 -2.83 -4.75 3.09
N SER A 148 -3.20 -3.52 3.41
CA SER A 148 -4.34 -3.22 4.28
C SER A 148 -5.22 -2.17 3.61
N ASN A 149 -6.49 -2.50 3.40
CA ASN A 149 -7.43 -1.63 2.69
C ASN A 149 -8.76 -1.52 3.48
N PRO A 150 -9.50 -0.41 3.31
CA PRO A 150 -10.88 -0.36 3.77
C PRO A 150 -11.69 -1.49 3.12
N ARG A 151 -12.42 -2.24 3.95
CA ARG A 151 -13.27 -3.34 3.49
C ARG A 151 -14.55 -2.78 2.87
N GLY A 152 -15.02 -3.39 1.80
CA GLY A 152 -16.30 -3.04 1.16
C GLY A 152 -17.00 -4.24 0.54
N ASP A 153 -17.92 -3.94 -0.35
CA ASP A 153 -18.80 -4.86 -1.08
C ASP A 153 -18.48 -4.92 -2.58
N ASN A 154 -17.22 -4.69 -2.92
CA ASN A 154 -16.72 -4.67 -4.30
C ASN A 154 -17.19 -3.45 -5.11
N ALA A 155 -17.61 -2.38 -4.47
CA ALA A 155 -17.90 -1.11 -5.11
C ALA A 155 -16.62 -0.27 -5.32
N GLU A 156 -16.61 0.57 -6.35
CA GLU A 156 -15.60 1.61 -6.53
C GLU A 156 -16.25 2.93 -6.93
N GLY A 157 -15.61 4.03 -6.58
CA GLY A 157 -16.09 5.37 -6.90
C GLY A 157 -15.55 6.45 -5.98
N TRP A 158 -16.11 7.63 -6.12
CA TRP A 158 -15.78 8.78 -5.28
C TRP A 158 -16.38 8.64 -3.89
N ASN A 159 -15.53 8.77 -2.88
CA ASN A 159 -15.92 8.90 -1.47
C ASN A 159 -15.46 10.28 -0.99
N GLY A 160 -16.37 11.25 -1.06
CA GLY A 160 -16.00 12.66 -0.92
C GLY A 160 -15.00 13.06 -2.01
N PRO A 161 -13.84 13.65 -1.65
CA PRO A 161 -12.85 14.11 -2.62
C PRO A 161 -11.86 13.02 -3.09
N ARG A 162 -11.98 11.78 -2.63
CA ARG A 162 -11.05 10.70 -2.94
C ARG A 162 -11.75 9.57 -3.67
N TYR A 163 -11.10 9.04 -4.68
CA TYR A 163 -11.54 7.82 -5.34
C TYR A 163 -11.03 6.59 -4.57
N GLY A 164 -11.84 5.53 -4.51
CA GLY A 164 -11.45 4.28 -3.91
C GLY A 164 -12.19 3.07 -4.47
N ALA A 165 -11.51 1.94 -4.49
CA ALA A 165 -12.06 0.62 -4.79
C ALA A 165 -12.06 -0.22 -3.50
N TYR A 166 -13.24 -0.66 -3.09
CA TYR A 166 -13.47 -1.28 -1.78
C TYR A 166 -13.83 -2.75 -1.98
N HIS A 167 -12.92 -3.65 -1.66
CA HIS A 167 -13.08 -5.07 -1.89
C HIS A 167 -13.53 -5.81 -0.63
N ASP A 168 -14.35 -6.86 -0.80
CA ASP A 168 -14.46 -7.91 0.19
C ASP A 168 -13.24 -8.86 0.11
N TRP A 169 -13.16 -9.80 1.04
CA TRP A 169 -12.04 -10.74 1.09
C TRP A 169 -11.95 -11.64 -0.15
N GLU A 170 -13.07 -12.19 -0.60
CA GLU A 170 -13.08 -13.17 -1.69
C GLU A 170 -12.62 -12.53 -3.01
N HIS A 171 -13.09 -11.33 -3.31
CA HIS A 171 -12.68 -10.62 -4.52
C HIS A 171 -11.22 -10.15 -4.42
N TRP A 172 -10.80 -9.62 -3.26
CA TRP A 172 -9.42 -9.23 -3.02
C TRP A 172 -8.46 -10.42 -3.20
N LYS A 173 -8.81 -11.57 -2.62
CA LYS A 173 -8.04 -12.81 -2.75
C LYS A 173 -7.88 -13.23 -4.21
N GLN A 174 -8.96 -13.24 -4.99
CA GLN A 174 -8.91 -13.60 -6.41
C GLN A 174 -7.99 -12.67 -7.21
N LEU A 175 -7.98 -11.37 -6.94
CA LEU A 175 -7.10 -10.40 -7.59
C LEU A 175 -5.63 -10.68 -7.32
N LEU A 176 -5.26 -10.96 -6.07
CA LEU A 176 -3.89 -11.26 -5.68
C LEU A 176 -3.41 -12.62 -6.24
N GLU A 177 -4.24 -13.66 -6.17
CA GLU A 177 -3.92 -14.97 -6.74
C GLU A 177 -3.76 -14.89 -8.26
N ALA A 178 -4.63 -14.15 -8.97
CA ALA A 178 -4.51 -13.92 -10.40
C ALA A 178 -3.25 -13.12 -10.78
N ALA A 179 -2.76 -12.26 -9.88
CA ALA A 179 -1.51 -11.53 -10.06
C ALA A 179 -0.26 -12.37 -9.70
N GLY A 180 -0.41 -13.65 -9.32
CA GLY A 180 0.68 -14.58 -9.02
C GLY A 180 1.23 -14.42 -7.61
N PHE A 181 0.36 -14.15 -6.65
CA PHE A 181 0.68 -14.17 -5.22
C PHE A 181 0.04 -15.38 -4.53
N GLU A 182 0.72 -15.91 -3.53
CA GLU A 182 0.25 -16.96 -2.63
C GLU A 182 -0.15 -16.35 -1.29
N GLN A 183 -1.36 -16.68 -0.80
CA GLN A 183 -1.85 -16.21 0.49
C GLN A 183 -1.03 -16.79 1.64
N LEU A 184 -0.57 -15.92 2.56
CA LEU A 184 0.06 -16.32 3.81
C LEU A 184 -0.91 -16.18 4.99
N GLU A 185 -1.53 -14.99 5.13
CA GLU A 185 -2.55 -14.75 6.14
C GLU A 185 -3.47 -13.59 5.76
N HIS A 186 -4.61 -13.51 6.43
CA HIS A 186 -5.44 -12.30 6.44
C HIS A 186 -6.12 -12.13 7.79
N TYR A 187 -6.47 -10.89 8.11
CA TYR A 187 -7.19 -10.54 9.32
C TYR A 187 -7.94 -9.22 9.14
N TYR A 188 -8.81 -8.93 10.12
CA TYR A 188 -9.58 -7.69 10.12
C TYR A 188 -9.24 -6.84 11.34
N ARG A 189 -9.38 -5.52 11.18
CA ARG A 189 -9.03 -4.57 12.24
C ARG A 189 -10.16 -3.58 12.49
N PRO A 190 -10.26 -3.07 13.75
CA PRO A 190 -9.47 -3.45 14.92
C PRO A 190 -9.76 -4.88 15.38
N ALA A 191 -8.76 -5.53 15.99
CA ALA A 191 -8.91 -6.89 16.48
C ALA A 191 -9.87 -6.97 17.70
N GLY A 192 -10.50 -8.15 17.90
CA GLY A 192 -11.35 -8.39 19.06
C GLY A 192 -12.76 -7.78 19.01
N LEU A 193 -13.11 -7.09 17.92
CA LEU A 193 -14.45 -6.54 17.71
C LEU A 193 -15.28 -7.43 16.76
N PRO A 194 -16.62 -7.32 16.79
CA PRO A 194 -17.48 -7.94 15.79
C PRO A 194 -17.12 -7.47 14.36
N ARG A 195 -17.38 -8.31 13.34
CA ARG A 195 -17.01 -8.06 11.94
C ARG A 195 -17.53 -6.71 11.42
N GLU A 196 -18.69 -6.30 11.81
CA GLU A 196 -19.34 -5.04 11.41
C GLU A 196 -18.56 -3.81 11.90
N GLN A 197 -17.78 -3.97 12.97
CA GLN A 197 -16.94 -2.94 13.56
C GLN A 197 -15.46 -3.07 13.15
N GLN A 198 -15.16 -3.93 12.17
CA GLN A 198 -13.82 -4.16 11.62
C GLN A 198 -13.76 -3.68 10.17
N PRO A 199 -13.63 -2.36 9.92
CA PRO A 199 -13.70 -1.80 8.58
C PRO A 199 -12.43 -2.03 7.73
N TRP A 200 -11.36 -2.57 8.31
CA TRP A 200 -10.09 -2.81 7.62
C TRP A 200 -9.86 -4.29 7.36
N LEU A 201 -9.51 -4.61 6.12
CA LEU A 201 -9.03 -5.92 5.68
C LEU A 201 -7.51 -5.83 5.47
N ALA A 202 -6.76 -6.60 6.26
CA ALA A 202 -5.31 -6.74 6.12
C ALA A 202 -4.96 -8.14 5.61
N SER A 203 -3.94 -8.23 4.78
CA SER A 203 -3.52 -9.50 4.16
C SER A 203 -2.04 -9.52 3.84
N VAL A 204 -1.44 -10.70 3.89
CA VAL A 204 -0.03 -10.93 3.60
C VAL A 204 0.10 -12.01 2.53
N TRP A 205 0.97 -11.76 1.56
CA TRP A 205 1.09 -12.53 0.33
C TRP A 205 2.56 -12.78 0.00
N ARG A 206 2.87 -13.94 -0.52
CA ARG A 206 4.20 -14.26 -1.05
C ARG A 206 4.19 -14.15 -2.58
N ARG A 207 5.23 -13.56 -3.16
CA ARG A 207 5.47 -13.69 -4.60
C ARG A 207 5.62 -15.18 -4.93
N ALA A 208 4.66 -15.76 -5.64
CA ALA A 208 4.74 -17.14 -6.11
C ALA A 208 5.97 -17.32 -7.01
N GLU A 209 6.64 -18.45 -6.86
CA GLU A 209 7.68 -18.87 -7.81
C GLU A 209 7.03 -19.22 -9.16
N PRO A 210 7.74 -19.03 -10.28
CA PRO A 210 7.20 -19.35 -11.60
C PRO A 210 6.97 -20.84 -11.80
#